data_e1ef84040cdb034a38e3f5da7821e144
#
_entry.id   e1ef84040cdb034a38e3f5da7821e144
#
_cell.length_a   1.000
_cell.length_b   1.000
_cell.length_c   1.000
_cell.angle_alpha   90.00
_cell.angle_beta   90.00
_cell.angle_gamma   90.00
#
_symmetry.space_group_name_H-M   'P 1'
#
loop_
_entity.id
_entity.type
_entity.pdbx_description
1 polymer ?
#
loop_
_entity_poly.entity_id
_entity_poly.type
_entity_poly.pdbx_seq_one_letter_code
_entity_poly.pdbx_strand_id
1 'polypeptide(L)'
;MYIETYAKPHADFYANPFTVSQYDPTIRFYDQSSADVRSWTWNLGDGKIISPKTQNPIHTYEVGISGKYLVKLFVVNDHGCVDSTYRTVEVLPEFTFYIPNAFTPTRADGINDTFFGKGVGIIDYHIWIFDRWGNMVFNTTDINMGWDGRANNGEFIAQQDVFVWKVKLKDVFGKYHDYMGTVTLVK
;
A
#
# COMPACT_ATOMS: atom_id res chain seq x y z
N MET A 1 -16.29 24.92 54.93
CA MET A 1 -16.46 24.48 53.53
C MET A 1 -15.23 23.62 53.20
N TYR A 2 -15.41 22.31 53.05
CA TYR A 2 -14.29 21.42 52.62
C TYR A 2 -14.26 21.41 51.10
N ILE A 3 -13.10 21.68 50.53
CA ILE A 3 -12.86 21.53 49.09
C ILE A 3 -12.24 20.15 48.91
N GLU A 4 -13.00 19.22 48.31
CA GLU A 4 -12.46 17.94 47.89
C GLU A 4 -11.71 18.13 46.58
N THR A 5 -10.45 17.71 46.54
CA THR A 5 -9.63 17.72 45.35
C THR A 5 -9.36 16.27 44.91
N TYR A 6 -9.70 15.96 43.68
CA TYR A 6 -9.48 14.64 43.08
C TYR A 6 -8.26 14.66 42.15
N ALA A 7 -7.50 13.58 42.17
CA ALA A 7 -6.33 13.43 41.31
C ALA A 7 -6.76 13.36 39.86
N LYS A 8 -6.01 14.03 38.98
CA LYS A 8 -6.17 13.90 37.52
C LYS A 8 -5.69 12.52 37.08
N PRO A 9 -6.42 11.80 36.19
CA PRO A 9 -5.93 10.56 35.62
C PRO A 9 -4.69 10.84 34.75
N HIS A 10 -3.88 9.82 34.54
CA HIS A 10 -2.79 9.84 33.55
C HIS A 10 -3.19 9.03 32.35
N ALA A 11 -3.28 9.68 31.17
CA ALA A 11 -3.57 9.04 29.90
C ALA A 11 -2.29 8.49 29.27
N ASP A 12 -2.23 7.21 28.97
CA ASP A 12 -1.16 6.59 28.19
C ASP A 12 -1.68 5.38 27.41
N PHE A 13 -1.02 5.06 26.29
CA PHE A 13 -1.31 3.88 25.49
C PHE A 13 -0.11 3.45 24.65
N TYR A 14 -0.12 2.20 24.16
CA TYR A 14 0.76 1.78 23.09
C TYR A 14 -0.04 1.12 21.95
N ALA A 15 0.56 1.10 20.77
CA ALA A 15 0.03 0.43 19.59
C ALA A 15 0.93 -0.77 19.24
N ASN A 16 0.34 -1.87 18.78
CA ASN A 16 1.10 -3.03 18.34
C ASN A 16 0.47 -3.67 17.09
N PRO A 17 1.20 -3.63 15.97
CA PRO A 17 2.46 -2.88 15.76
C PRO A 17 2.23 -1.37 15.60
N PHE A 18 3.28 -0.55 15.75
CA PHE A 18 3.23 0.90 15.44
C PHE A 18 3.29 1.20 13.95
N THR A 19 3.82 0.25 13.18
CA THR A 19 4.03 0.37 11.73
C THR A 19 3.47 -0.87 11.07
N VAL A 20 2.66 -0.69 10.04
CA VAL A 20 1.99 -1.74 9.28
C VAL A 20 2.11 -1.50 7.77
N SER A 21 1.87 -2.54 6.98
CA SER A 21 1.75 -2.43 5.52
C SER A 21 0.41 -1.82 5.12
N GLN A 22 0.39 -1.09 4.00
CA GLN A 22 -0.86 -0.60 3.40
C GLN A 22 -1.82 -1.72 2.92
N TYR A 23 -1.35 -2.97 2.83
CA TYR A 23 -2.19 -4.13 2.44
C TYR A 23 -2.71 -4.92 3.63
N ASP A 24 -2.11 -4.75 4.82
CA ASP A 24 -2.63 -5.24 6.10
C ASP A 24 -2.50 -4.14 7.16
N PRO A 25 -3.29 -3.05 7.04
CA PRO A 25 -3.15 -1.87 7.87
C PRO A 25 -3.91 -2.00 9.20
N THR A 26 -3.85 -3.17 9.84
CA THR A 26 -4.56 -3.45 11.09
C THR A 26 -3.66 -3.25 12.28
N ILE A 27 -4.07 -2.35 13.19
CA ILE A 27 -3.35 -2.00 14.43
C ILE A 27 -4.22 -2.26 15.63
N ARG A 28 -3.61 -2.81 16.69
CA ARG A 28 -4.22 -2.97 18.03
C ARG A 28 -3.69 -1.90 18.96
N PHE A 29 -4.60 -1.24 19.66
CA PHE A 29 -4.27 -0.24 20.66
C PHE A 29 -4.54 -0.80 22.06
N TYR A 30 -3.64 -0.49 22.99
CA TYR A 30 -3.70 -0.99 24.35
C TYR A 30 -3.59 0.21 25.30
N ASP A 31 -4.61 0.39 26.12
CA ASP A 31 -4.64 1.38 27.16
C ASP A 31 -3.59 1.08 28.24
N GLN A 32 -2.86 2.08 28.64
CA GLN A 32 -1.90 2.06 29.76
C GLN A 32 -2.16 3.21 30.75
N SER A 33 -3.37 3.76 30.70
CA SER A 33 -3.76 4.85 31.60
C SER A 33 -3.88 4.38 33.05
N SER A 34 -3.97 5.34 33.97
CA SER A 34 -4.12 5.06 35.40
C SER A 34 -5.38 4.22 35.69
N ALA A 35 -5.34 3.44 36.77
CA ALA A 35 -6.37 2.45 37.11
C ALA A 35 -7.74 3.04 37.50
N ASP A 36 -7.83 4.33 37.75
CA ASP A 36 -9.05 5.07 38.08
C ASP A 36 -9.86 5.49 36.84
N VAL A 37 -9.33 5.27 35.61
CA VAL A 37 -10.03 5.57 34.37
C VAL A 37 -11.24 4.64 34.19
N ARG A 38 -12.36 5.21 33.68
CA ARG A 38 -13.63 4.51 33.44
C ARG A 38 -14.17 4.72 32.02
N SER A 39 -13.58 5.66 31.26
CA SER A 39 -14.04 5.98 29.91
C SER A 39 -12.87 6.32 29.02
N TRP A 40 -12.90 5.79 27.79
CA TRP A 40 -11.87 5.94 26.75
C TRP A 40 -12.52 6.44 25.47
N THR A 41 -12.02 7.53 24.90
CA THR A 41 -12.42 8.00 23.58
C THR A 41 -11.20 8.05 22.70
N TRP A 42 -11.22 7.26 21.64
CA TRP A 42 -10.13 7.13 20.70
C TRP A 42 -10.44 7.89 19.41
N ASN A 43 -9.59 8.83 19.02
CA ASN A 43 -9.55 9.41 17.69
C ASN A 43 -8.37 8.78 16.93
N LEU A 44 -8.65 8.04 15.86
CA LEU A 44 -7.66 7.21 15.18
C LEU A 44 -6.88 7.95 14.09
N GLY A 45 -7.18 9.24 13.87
CA GLY A 45 -6.44 10.10 12.95
C GLY A 45 -6.88 10.00 11.49
N ASP A 46 -7.81 9.11 11.16
CA ASP A 46 -8.44 8.94 9.84
C ASP A 46 -9.88 9.46 9.78
N GLY A 47 -10.29 10.22 10.79
CA GLY A 47 -11.66 10.71 10.96
C GLY A 47 -12.57 9.78 11.76
N LYS A 48 -12.15 8.55 12.07
CA LYS A 48 -12.92 7.63 12.92
C LYS A 48 -12.68 7.88 14.40
N ILE A 49 -13.78 7.87 15.15
CA ILE A 49 -13.78 7.99 16.60
C ILE A 49 -14.45 6.75 17.18
N ILE A 50 -13.76 6.08 18.12
CA ILE A 50 -14.28 4.95 18.86
C ILE A 50 -14.78 5.44 20.21
N SER A 51 -16.00 5.10 20.54
CA SER A 51 -16.81 5.60 21.66
C SER A 51 -16.46 4.99 23.03
N PRO A 52 -16.91 5.60 24.14
CA PRO A 52 -16.22 5.65 25.44
C PRO A 52 -16.13 4.34 26.25
N LYS A 53 -16.58 3.20 25.73
CA LYS A 53 -16.55 1.90 26.45
C LYS A 53 -15.47 0.93 25.98
N THR A 54 -14.73 1.26 24.90
CA THR A 54 -13.73 0.36 24.35
C THR A 54 -12.35 0.76 24.83
N GLN A 55 -11.83 0.00 25.79
CA GLN A 55 -10.52 0.25 26.39
C GLN A 55 -9.37 -0.05 25.41
N ASN A 56 -9.44 -1.19 24.71
CA ASN A 56 -8.38 -1.68 23.82
C ASN A 56 -8.94 -1.93 22.40
N PRO A 57 -9.07 -0.91 21.56
CA PRO A 57 -9.64 -1.07 20.23
C PRO A 57 -8.66 -1.74 19.25
N ILE A 58 -9.24 -2.38 18.23
CA ILE A 58 -8.56 -2.80 17.02
C ILE A 58 -9.11 -1.94 15.89
N HIS A 59 -8.21 -1.45 15.04
CA HIS A 59 -8.60 -0.65 13.90
C HIS A 59 -7.83 -1.04 12.64
N THR A 60 -8.56 -1.11 11.53
CA THR A 60 -8.00 -1.30 10.20
C THR A 60 -8.16 0.01 9.42
N TYR A 61 -7.03 0.63 9.05
CA TYR A 61 -7.01 1.79 8.18
C TYR A 61 -7.43 1.40 6.76
N GLU A 62 -7.61 2.38 5.88
CA GLU A 62 -8.01 2.10 4.51
C GLU A 62 -6.90 1.37 3.75
N VAL A 63 -7.25 0.20 3.19
CA VAL A 63 -6.32 -0.66 2.45
C VAL A 63 -5.86 0.04 1.18
N GLY A 64 -4.56 -0.02 0.91
CA GLY A 64 -3.94 0.61 -0.26
C GLY A 64 -3.53 2.08 -0.03
N ILE A 65 -3.86 2.68 1.12
CA ILE A 65 -3.49 4.05 1.46
C ILE A 65 -2.39 4.03 2.53
N SER A 66 -1.24 4.58 2.19
CA SER A 66 -0.15 4.79 3.13
C SER A 66 -0.21 6.18 3.76
N GLY A 67 0.27 6.29 4.99
CA GLY A 67 0.29 7.58 5.69
C GLY A 67 0.66 7.48 7.16
N LYS A 68 0.77 8.66 7.79
CA LYS A 68 0.96 8.81 9.23
C LYS A 68 -0.34 9.27 9.86
N TYR A 69 -0.79 8.57 10.88
CA TYR A 69 -2.03 8.84 11.58
C TYR A 69 -1.74 9.25 13.03
N LEU A 70 -2.19 10.44 13.42
CA LEU A 70 -2.05 10.93 14.79
C LEU A 70 -3.22 10.40 15.63
N VAL A 71 -2.97 9.33 16.36
CA VAL A 71 -3.93 8.71 17.26
C VAL A 71 -3.95 9.48 18.58
N LYS A 72 -5.15 9.85 19.05
CA LYS A 72 -5.37 10.54 20.33
C LYS A 72 -6.27 9.70 21.21
N LEU A 73 -5.88 9.55 22.46
CA LEU A 73 -6.68 8.94 23.51
C LEU A 73 -7.11 10.03 24.51
N PHE A 74 -8.41 10.10 24.78
CA PHE A 74 -9.00 10.90 25.86
C PHE A 74 -9.55 9.94 26.90
N VAL A 75 -9.24 10.19 28.17
CA VAL A 75 -9.71 9.38 29.29
C VAL A 75 -10.45 10.21 30.31
N VAL A 76 -11.41 9.57 30.98
CA VAL A 76 -12.17 10.18 32.08
C VAL A 76 -12.15 9.19 33.25
N ASN A 77 -11.84 9.68 34.47
CA ASN A 77 -11.89 8.86 35.70
C ASN A 77 -13.28 8.85 36.34
N ASP A 78 -13.43 8.13 37.44
CA ASP A 78 -14.67 8.01 38.20
C ASP A 78 -15.14 9.31 38.86
N HIS A 79 -14.27 10.31 38.96
CA HIS A 79 -14.57 11.64 39.51
C HIS A 79 -14.85 12.68 38.41
N GLY A 80 -14.86 12.26 37.11
CA GLY A 80 -15.07 13.14 35.99
C GLY A 80 -13.85 13.95 35.54
N CYS A 81 -12.66 13.72 36.14
CA CYS A 81 -11.43 14.36 35.70
C CYS A 81 -10.94 13.75 34.40
N VAL A 82 -10.39 14.60 33.49
CA VAL A 82 -9.99 14.23 32.15
C VAL A 82 -8.49 14.35 31.94
N ASP A 83 -7.95 13.49 31.05
CA ASP A 83 -6.60 13.62 30.51
C ASP A 83 -6.57 13.10 29.05
N SER A 84 -5.49 13.43 28.34
CA SER A 84 -5.33 12.97 26.97
C SER A 84 -3.87 12.81 26.59
N THR A 85 -3.60 11.87 25.70
CA THR A 85 -2.29 11.63 25.10
C THR A 85 -2.43 11.37 23.62
N TYR A 86 -1.32 11.43 22.89
CA TYR A 86 -1.30 11.11 21.45
C TYR A 86 -0.01 10.39 21.05
N ARG A 87 -0.09 9.55 20.02
CA ARG A 87 1.03 8.88 19.35
C ARG A 87 0.76 8.78 17.87
N THR A 88 1.82 8.79 17.08
CA THR A 88 1.72 8.58 15.64
C THR A 88 1.93 7.12 15.31
N VAL A 89 1.02 6.53 14.54
CA VAL A 89 1.21 5.23 13.89
C VAL A 89 1.44 5.45 12.40
N GLU A 90 2.07 4.49 11.73
CA GLU A 90 2.46 4.64 10.33
C GLU A 90 2.00 3.44 9.50
N VAL A 91 1.28 3.71 8.41
CA VAL A 91 0.96 2.74 7.36
C VAL A 91 1.95 2.96 6.23
N LEU A 92 2.82 2.00 5.99
CA LEU A 92 3.90 2.09 5.00
C LEU A 92 3.41 1.68 3.62
N PRO A 93 3.83 2.39 2.56
CA PRO A 93 3.64 1.94 1.20
C PRO A 93 4.50 0.70 0.92
N GLU A 94 4.09 -0.08 -0.07
CA GLU A 94 4.86 -1.21 -0.58
C GLU A 94 5.21 -1.01 -2.04
N PHE A 95 6.33 -1.61 -2.45
CA PHE A 95 6.74 -1.69 -3.84
C PHE A 95 6.95 -3.15 -4.23
N THR A 96 6.31 -3.55 -5.32
CA THR A 96 6.57 -4.83 -6.02
C THR A 96 6.51 -4.61 -7.52
N PHE A 97 7.29 -5.39 -8.27
CA PHE A 97 7.21 -5.44 -9.71
C PHE A 97 7.43 -6.87 -10.19
N TYR A 98 6.56 -7.32 -11.07
CA TYR A 98 6.61 -8.61 -11.73
C TYR A 98 6.34 -8.45 -13.22
N ILE A 99 7.05 -9.22 -14.05
CA ILE A 99 6.83 -9.30 -15.49
C ILE A 99 6.92 -10.77 -15.92
N PRO A 100 5.97 -11.29 -16.73
CA PRO A 100 6.00 -12.68 -17.18
C PRO A 100 7.15 -12.92 -18.18
N ASN A 101 7.45 -14.18 -18.47
CA ASN A 101 8.49 -14.58 -19.42
C ASN A 101 7.93 -15.19 -20.71
N ALA A 102 6.60 -15.33 -20.81
CA ALA A 102 5.91 -15.81 -22.01
C ALA A 102 4.47 -15.28 -22.05
N PHE A 103 3.90 -15.20 -23.26
CA PHE A 103 2.49 -14.86 -23.48
C PHE A 103 1.97 -15.48 -24.79
N THR A 104 0.65 -15.55 -24.94
CA THR A 104 -0.03 -16.26 -26.04
C THR A 104 -1.09 -15.39 -26.72
N PRO A 105 -0.71 -14.39 -27.55
CA PRO A 105 -1.63 -13.38 -28.09
C PRO A 105 -2.66 -13.94 -29.06
N THR A 106 -2.49 -15.18 -29.53
CA THR A 106 -3.38 -15.78 -30.54
C THR A 106 -4.56 -16.55 -29.95
N ARG A 107 -4.56 -16.83 -28.64
CA ARG A 107 -5.62 -17.62 -28.01
C ARG A 107 -6.91 -16.85 -27.78
N ALA A 108 -6.81 -15.55 -27.51
CA ALA A 108 -7.94 -14.66 -27.22
C ALA A 108 -8.90 -15.23 -26.15
N ASP A 109 -8.33 -15.92 -25.13
CA ASP A 109 -9.07 -16.55 -24.04
C ASP A 109 -9.08 -15.66 -22.76
N GLY A 110 -8.49 -14.46 -22.85
CA GLY A 110 -8.34 -13.52 -21.74
C GLY A 110 -7.18 -13.86 -20.80
N ILE A 111 -6.40 -14.90 -21.09
CA ILE A 111 -5.29 -15.36 -20.26
C ILE A 111 -3.97 -15.22 -21.03
N ASN A 112 -3.10 -14.31 -20.56
CA ASN A 112 -1.80 -14.04 -21.18
C ASN A 112 -1.86 -13.60 -22.66
N ASP A 113 -2.96 -12.98 -23.09
CA ASP A 113 -3.13 -12.46 -24.44
C ASP A 113 -2.27 -11.22 -24.71
N THR A 114 -1.82 -10.55 -23.66
CA THR A 114 -0.94 -9.39 -23.72
C THR A 114 0.22 -9.52 -22.74
N PHE A 115 1.37 -8.99 -23.15
CA PHE A 115 2.57 -8.95 -22.32
C PHE A 115 2.74 -7.58 -21.67
N PHE A 116 2.76 -7.54 -20.34
CA PHE A 116 2.96 -6.31 -19.57
C PHE A 116 3.51 -6.61 -18.18
N GLY A 117 4.09 -5.61 -17.55
CA GLY A 117 4.52 -5.68 -16.15
C GLY A 117 3.37 -5.37 -15.20
N LYS A 118 3.34 -6.02 -14.04
CA LYS A 118 2.41 -5.74 -12.94
C LYS A 118 3.17 -5.37 -11.69
N GLY A 119 2.60 -4.50 -10.90
CA GLY A 119 3.21 -4.14 -9.61
C GLY A 119 2.39 -3.12 -8.85
N VAL A 120 2.89 -2.80 -7.66
CA VAL A 120 2.31 -1.79 -6.76
C VAL A 120 3.40 -0.82 -6.35
N GLY A 121 3.01 0.39 -5.97
CA GLY A 121 3.96 1.41 -5.56
C GLY A 121 4.86 1.90 -6.70
N ILE A 122 4.37 1.90 -7.94
CA ILE A 122 5.07 2.39 -9.12
C ILE A 122 4.55 3.79 -9.43
N ILE A 123 5.45 4.79 -9.45
CA ILE A 123 5.11 6.19 -9.72
C ILE A 123 5.37 6.55 -11.19
N ASP A 124 6.43 5.97 -11.76
CA ASP A 124 6.82 6.20 -13.15
C ASP A 124 7.20 4.86 -13.78
N TYR A 125 6.85 4.67 -15.02
CA TYR A 125 7.03 3.41 -15.74
C TYR A 125 7.33 3.65 -17.20
N HIS A 126 8.29 2.90 -17.76
CA HIS A 126 8.53 2.86 -19.18
C HIS A 126 9.07 1.48 -19.56
N ILE A 127 8.42 0.84 -20.51
CA ILE A 127 8.84 -0.44 -21.11
C ILE A 127 9.19 -0.23 -22.58
N TRP A 128 10.22 -0.92 -23.03
CA TRP A 128 10.60 -1.08 -24.43
C TRP A 128 10.73 -2.57 -24.72
N ILE A 129 10.29 -3.00 -25.90
CA ILE A 129 10.42 -4.37 -26.38
C ILE A 129 11.10 -4.35 -27.73
N PHE A 130 12.08 -5.22 -27.92
CA PHE A 130 12.93 -5.30 -29.09
C PHE A 130 12.89 -6.71 -29.68
N ASP A 131 12.98 -6.80 -31.00
CA ASP A 131 13.21 -8.06 -31.69
C ASP A 131 14.68 -8.52 -31.52
N ARG A 132 15.01 -9.70 -32.07
CA ARG A 132 16.37 -10.28 -32.01
C ARG A 132 17.43 -9.46 -32.75
N TRP A 133 17.02 -8.55 -33.63
CA TRP A 133 17.93 -7.66 -34.38
C TRP A 133 18.09 -6.30 -33.70
N GLY A 134 17.41 -6.07 -32.59
CA GLY A 134 17.47 -4.82 -31.83
C GLY A 134 16.49 -3.75 -32.33
N ASN A 135 15.57 -4.07 -33.23
CA ASN A 135 14.54 -3.13 -33.64
C ASN A 135 13.47 -3.06 -32.54
N MET A 136 13.08 -1.85 -32.16
CA MET A 136 12.01 -1.65 -31.18
C MET A 136 10.66 -1.99 -31.84
N VAL A 137 9.93 -2.94 -31.25
CA VAL A 137 8.63 -3.39 -31.72
C VAL A 137 7.47 -2.83 -30.90
N PHE A 138 7.73 -2.42 -29.65
CA PHE A 138 6.71 -1.83 -28.77
C PHE A 138 7.36 -0.96 -27.70
N ASN A 139 6.68 0.09 -27.29
CA ASN A 139 6.99 0.83 -26.08
C ASN A 139 5.72 1.49 -25.49
N THR A 140 5.70 1.67 -24.17
CA THR A 140 4.66 2.45 -23.48
C THR A 140 5.15 2.96 -22.12
N THR A 141 4.56 4.05 -21.67
CA THR A 141 4.70 4.57 -20.30
C THR A 141 3.48 4.25 -19.42
N ASP A 142 2.44 3.65 -20.00
CA ASP A 142 1.27 3.20 -19.25
C ASP A 142 1.45 1.74 -18.83
N ILE A 143 1.51 1.49 -17.53
CA ILE A 143 1.68 0.14 -16.96
C ILE A 143 0.47 -0.78 -17.26
N ASN A 144 -0.69 -0.21 -17.57
CA ASN A 144 -1.90 -0.97 -17.91
C ASN A 144 -1.97 -1.30 -19.41
N MET A 145 -1.08 -0.75 -20.22
CA MET A 145 -1.02 -1.00 -21.64
C MET A 145 -0.05 -2.15 -21.95
N GLY A 146 -0.59 -3.30 -22.32
CA GLY A 146 0.19 -4.49 -22.69
C GLY A 146 0.51 -4.55 -24.18
N TRP A 147 1.63 -5.20 -24.52
CA TRP A 147 1.98 -5.56 -25.90
C TRP A 147 1.16 -6.78 -26.36
N ASP A 148 0.44 -6.63 -27.44
CA ASP A 148 -0.42 -7.67 -28.05
C ASP A 148 0.32 -8.58 -29.04
N GLY A 149 1.66 -8.49 -29.10
CA GLY A 149 2.49 -9.27 -30.02
C GLY A 149 2.64 -8.66 -31.42
N ARG A 150 2.08 -7.48 -31.70
CA ARG A 150 2.20 -6.80 -32.99
C ARG A 150 3.39 -5.82 -32.96
N ALA A 151 4.14 -5.80 -34.05
CA ALA A 151 5.22 -4.82 -34.17
C ALA A 151 4.65 -3.45 -34.61
N ASN A 152 4.96 -2.40 -33.82
CA ASN A 152 4.59 -1.01 -34.10
C ASN A 152 3.09 -0.81 -34.39
N ASN A 153 2.21 -1.50 -33.66
CA ASN A 153 0.76 -1.52 -33.85
C ASN A 153 0.36 -1.98 -35.26
N GLY A 154 1.20 -2.78 -35.90
CA GLY A 154 0.94 -3.35 -37.23
C GLY A 154 -0.23 -4.33 -37.26
N GLU A 155 -0.63 -4.72 -38.45
CA GLU A 155 -1.81 -5.56 -38.67
C GLU A 155 -1.60 -7.03 -38.27
N PHE A 156 -0.34 -7.49 -38.28
CA PHE A 156 0.00 -8.89 -38.02
C PHE A 156 0.76 -9.10 -36.70
N ILE A 157 0.40 -10.17 -35.99
CA ILE A 157 1.16 -10.65 -34.84
C ILE A 157 2.52 -11.16 -35.32
N ALA A 158 3.57 -10.79 -34.62
CA ALA A 158 4.94 -11.24 -34.85
C ALA A 158 5.02 -12.77 -34.90
N GLN A 159 6.03 -13.31 -35.56
CA GLN A 159 6.26 -14.76 -35.55
C GLN A 159 6.62 -15.21 -34.12
N GLN A 160 6.37 -16.49 -33.82
CA GLN A 160 6.82 -17.11 -32.58
C GLN A 160 8.32 -16.94 -32.44
N ASP A 161 8.73 -16.21 -31.42
CA ASP A 161 10.11 -15.83 -31.19
C ASP A 161 10.34 -15.38 -29.75
N VAL A 162 11.62 -15.13 -29.43
CA VAL A 162 12.04 -14.53 -28.17
C VAL A 162 12.36 -13.05 -28.41
N PHE A 163 11.74 -12.19 -27.63
CA PHE A 163 11.94 -10.74 -27.66
C PHE A 163 12.67 -10.30 -26.38
N VAL A 164 13.46 -9.24 -26.51
CA VAL A 164 14.15 -8.61 -25.36
C VAL A 164 13.31 -7.44 -24.87
N TRP A 165 13.08 -7.37 -23.60
CA TRP A 165 12.42 -6.21 -23.00
C TRP A 165 13.33 -5.48 -22.02
N LYS A 166 13.14 -4.18 -21.90
CA LYS A 166 13.75 -3.32 -20.91
C LYS A 166 12.67 -2.51 -20.21
N VAL A 167 12.73 -2.41 -18.88
CA VAL A 167 11.83 -1.58 -18.08
C VAL A 167 12.67 -0.63 -17.24
N LYS A 168 12.29 0.64 -17.25
CA LYS A 168 12.69 1.63 -16.25
C LYS A 168 11.46 2.02 -15.46
N LEU A 169 11.56 2.02 -14.15
CA LEU A 169 10.49 2.49 -13.29
C LEU A 169 11.05 3.24 -12.07
N LYS A 170 10.18 4.08 -11.49
CA LYS A 170 10.44 4.76 -10.22
C LYS A 170 9.42 4.26 -9.20
N ASP A 171 9.90 3.83 -8.04
CA ASP A 171 9.04 3.36 -6.97
C ASP A 171 8.51 4.51 -6.09
N VAL A 172 7.58 4.17 -5.21
CA VAL A 172 6.94 5.09 -4.24
C VAL A 172 7.93 5.67 -3.22
N PHE A 173 9.13 5.09 -3.07
CA PHE A 173 10.21 5.61 -2.25
C PHE A 173 11.14 6.57 -3.01
N GLY A 174 10.85 6.80 -4.31
CA GLY A 174 11.63 7.67 -5.19
C GLY A 174 12.86 7.02 -5.83
N LYS A 175 13.05 5.70 -5.62
CA LYS A 175 14.18 4.95 -6.18
C LYS A 175 13.86 4.50 -7.60
N TYR A 176 14.89 4.61 -8.47
CA TYR A 176 14.82 4.11 -9.84
C TYR A 176 15.28 2.65 -9.92
N HIS A 177 14.60 1.88 -10.76
CA HIS A 177 14.90 0.49 -11.04
C HIS A 177 14.98 0.28 -12.53
N ASP A 178 16.01 -0.45 -12.97
CA ASP A 178 16.23 -0.88 -14.34
C ASP A 178 16.14 -2.41 -14.39
N TYR A 179 15.20 -2.94 -15.16
CA TYR A 179 15.05 -4.37 -15.40
C TYR A 179 15.21 -4.68 -16.88
N MET A 180 15.76 -5.83 -17.17
CA MET A 180 15.91 -6.35 -18.53
C MET A 180 15.74 -7.87 -18.50
N GLY A 181 15.12 -8.40 -19.54
CA GLY A 181 14.91 -9.83 -19.68
C GLY A 181 14.38 -10.18 -21.07
N THR A 182 13.88 -11.41 -21.16
CA THR A 182 13.31 -11.93 -22.40
C THR A 182 11.87 -12.36 -22.20
N VAL A 183 11.08 -12.29 -23.27
CA VAL A 183 9.73 -12.83 -23.34
C VAL A 183 9.59 -13.70 -24.57
N THR A 184 8.96 -14.86 -24.41
CA THR A 184 8.63 -15.75 -25.51
C THR A 184 7.20 -15.52 -25.96
N LEU A 185 7.01 -15.13 -27.24
CA LEU A 185 5.72 -15.15 -27.89
C LEU A 185 5.43 -16.58 -28.33
N VAL A 186 4.35 -17.16 -27.80
CA VAL A 186 3.89 -18.51 -28.11
C VAL A 186 2.58 -18.41 -28.93
N LYS A 187 2.43 -19.22 -29.97
CA LYS A 187 1.21 -19.29 -30.80
C LYS A 187 0.37 -20.49 -30.44
#